data_a08c138d1639d0ecd0cefec8b03ceb46
#
_entry.id   a08c138d1639d0ecd0cefec8b03ceb46
#
_cell.length_a   1.000
_cell.length_b   1.000
_cell.length_c   1.000
_cell.angle_alpha   90.00
_cell.angle_beta   90.00
_cell.angle_gamma   90.00
#
_symmetry.space_group_name_H-M   'P 1'
#
loop_
_entity.id
_entity.type
_entity.pdbx_description
1 polymer ?
#
loop_
_entity_poly.entity_id
_entity_poly.type
_entity_poly.pdbx_seq_one_letter_code
_entity_poly.pdbx_strand_id
1 'polypeptide(L)'
;LSVRPSPEAMAAFALAKGEEPDSELRRMLPFLYTDACIRERPDEIEGFVRRRLDHPTPAEGYLAQLAAAVTHDASSRLGKIRARTLVITGDADRLVKWENSLRLAGRIPGATLVVLPGAPHRLFAETADIFNLEVLRFLS
;
A
#
# COMPACT_ATOMS: atom_id res chain seq x y z
N LEU A 1 -3.08 -15.32 8.42
CA LEU A 1 -4.26 -14.52 8.87
C LEU A 1 -4.33 -13.13 8.23
N SER A 2 -4.04 -12.99 6.93
CA SER A 2 -4.25 -11.75 6.19
C SER A 2 -5.69 -11.66 5.67
N VAL A 3 -6.27 -10.48 5.68
CA VAL A 3 -7.45 -10.19 4.87
C VAL A 3 -6.94 -10.05 3.44
N ARG A 4 -7.42 -10.91 2.56
CA ARG A 4 -6.98 -10.91 1.15
C ARG A 4 -7.36 -9.61 0.46
N PRO A 5 -6.60 -9.18 -0.56
CA PRO A 5 -7.02 -8.11 -1.46
C PRO A 5 -8.43 -8.37 -2.02
N SER A 6 -9.13 -7.31 -2.40
CA SER A 6 -10.45 -7.49 -3.03
C SER A 6 -10.34 -8.28 -4.34
N PRO A 7 -11.42 -8.96 -4.79
CA PRO A 7 -11.43 -9.63 -6.09
C PRO A 7 -11.07 -8.69 -7.25
N GLU A 8 -11.48 -7.41 -7.17
CA GLU A 8 -11.18 -6.40 -8.18
C GLU A 8 -9.67 -6.06 -8.20
N ALA A 9 -9.06 -5.88 -7.01
CA ALA A 9 -7.62 -5.68 -6.92
C ALA A 9 -6.85 -6.89 -7.46
N MET A 10 -7.28 -8.11 -7.12
CA MET A 10 -6.67 -9.34 -7.66
C MET A 10 -6.83 -9.44 -9.17
N ALA A 11 -7.99 -9.08 -9.72
CA ALA A 11 -8.22 -9.04 -11.16
C ALA A 11 -7.34 -8.00 -11.86
N ALA A 12 -7.18 -6.81 -11.29
CA ALA A 12 -6.32 -5.76 -11.82
C ALA A 12 -4.85 -6.24 -11.93
N PHE A 13 -4.35 -7.00 -10.96
CA PHE A 13 -3.03 -7.62 -11.03
C PHE A 13 -2.95 -8.74 -12.06
N ALA A 14 -4.02 -9.53 -12.24
CA ALA A 14 -4.01 -10.69 -13.14
C ALA A 14 -4.12 -10.30 -14.62
N LEU A 15 -4.85 -9.22 -14.92
CA LEU A 15 -5.07 -8.74 -16.30
C LEU A 15 -3.84 -8.01 -16.87
N ALA A 16 -2.84 -7.75 -16.06
CA ALA A 16 -1.61 -7.04 -16.45
C ALA A 16 -0.69 -7.82 -17.42
N LYS A 17 -1.02 -9.04 -17.81
CA LYS A 17 -0.22 -9.82 -18.74
C LYS A 17 -0.58 -9.49 -20.20
N GLY A 18 0.31 -8.73 -20.86
CA GLY A 18 0.25 -8.53 -22.32
C GLY A 18 -0.28 -7.17 -22.77
N GLU A 19 -0.50 -6.25 -21.86
CA GLU A 19 -0.80 -4.85 -22.17
C GLU A 19 0.50 -4.02 -22.23
N GLU A 20 0.40 -2.83 -22.84
CA GLU A 20 1.46 -1.83 -22.78
C GLU A 20 1.69 -1.41 -21.32
N PRO A 21 2.95 -1.26 -20.87
CA PRO A 21 3.29 -0.95 -19.48
C PRO A 21 2.59 0.30 -18.93
N ASP A 22 2.36 1.32 -19.75
CA ASP A 22 1.63 2.53 -19.37
C ASP A 22 0.16 2.22 -19.03
N SER A 23 -0.51 1.42 -19.86
CA SER A 23 -1.90 1.03 -19.65
C SER A 23 -2.06 0.20 -18.37
N GLU A 24 -1.12 -0.70 -18.10
CA GLU A 24 -1.06 -1.49 -16.88
C GLU A 24 -0.96 -0.60 -15.63
N LEU A 25 -0.03 0.36 -15.64
CA LEU A 25 0.16 1.29 -14.53
C LEU A 25 -1.07 2.15 -14.28
N ARG A 26 -1.69 2.69 -15.33
CA ARG A 26 -2.88 3.53 -15.21
C ARG A 26 -4.08 2.77 -14.66
N ARG A 27 -4.25 1.51 -15.01
CA ARG A 27 -5.29 0.65 -14.43
C ARG A 27 -5.10 0.43 -12.93
N MET A 28 -3.85 0.46 -12.45
CA MET A 28 -3.56 0.31 -11.02
C MET A 28 -3.80 1.60 -10.21
N LEU A 29 -3.84 2.78 -10.85
CA LEU A 29 -3.97 4.05 -10.15
C LEU A 29 -5.15 4.11 -9.18
N PRO A 30 -6.38 3.65 -9.52
CA PRO A 30 -7.52 3.71 -8.60
C PRO A 30 -7.38 2.83 -7.34
N PHE A 31 -6.43 1.90 -7.31
CA PHE A 31 -6.10 1.10 -6.13
C PHE A 31 -5.01 1.75 -5.27
N LEU A 32 -4.27 2.70 -5.85
CA LEU A 32 -3.14 3.35 -5.21
C LEU A 32 -3.49 4.73 -4.67
N TYR A 33 -4.33 5.47 -5.36
CA TYR A 33 -4.73 6.85 -5.07
C TYR A 33 -6.24 6.99 -5.01
N THR A 34 -6.72 8.08 -4.40
CA THR A 34 -8.14 8.44 -4.50
C THR A 34 -8.49 8.96 -5.89
N ASP A 35 -9.75 8.82 -6.28
CA ASP A 35 -10.26 9.39 -7.53
C ASP A 35 -10.10 10.92 -7.57
N ALA A 36 -10.19 11.57 -6.41
CA ALA A 36 -9.96 13.00 -6.26
C ALA A 36 -8.51 13.37 -6.60
N CYS A 37 -7.53 12.65 -6.05
CA CYS A 37 -6.12 12.88 -6.33
C CYS A 37 -5.79 12.66 -7.81
N ILE A 38 -6.31 11.60 -8.41
CA ILE A 38 -6.09 11.30 -9.83
C ILE A 38 -6.60 12.43 -10.72
N ARG A 39 -7.77 13.00 -10.38
CA ARG A 39 -8.39 14.08 -11.15
C ARG A 39 -7.75 15.44 -10.90
N GLU A 40 -7.40 15.74 -9.64
CA GLU A 40 -7.02 17.09 -9.20
C GLU A 40 -5.51 17.33 -9.19
N ARG A 41 -4.71 16.25 -9.22
CA ARG A 41 -3.24 16.32 -9.22
C ARG A 41 -2.62 15.56 -10.41
N PRO A 42 -3.03 15.87 -11.66
CA PRO A 42 -2.58 15.11 -12.84
C PRO A 42 -1.06 15.09 -12.99
N ASP A 43 -0.35 16.19 -12.68
CA ASP A 43 1.10 16.26 -12.80
C ASP A 43 1.82 15.31 -11.83
N GLU A 44 1.30 15.14 -10.61
CA GLU A 44 1.85 14.18 -9.64
C GLU A 44 1.65 12.75 -10.12
N ILE A 45 0.47 12.45 -10.66
CA ILE A 45 0.13 11.13 -11.22
C ILE A 45 1.01 10.81 -12.43
N GLU A 46 1.14 11.74 -13.37
CA GLU A 46 2.01 11.57 -14.54
C GLU A 46 3.48 11.42 -14.13
N GLY A 47 3.92 12.18 -13.14
CA GLY A 47 5.26 12.02 -12.57
C GLY A 47 5.48 10.64 -11.92
N PHE A 48 4.45 10.08 -11.28
CA PHE A 48 4.51 8.70 -10.75
C PHE A 48 4.60 7.68 -11.88
N VAL A 49 3.73 7.77 -12.90
CA VAL A 49 3.71 6.85 -14.05
C VAL A 49 5.06 6.89 -14.77
N ARG A 50 5.57 8.07 -15.10
CA ARG A 50 6.85 8.25 -15.79
C ARG A 50 8.00 7.58 -15.02
N ARG A 51 8.14 7.84 -13.71
CA ARG A 51 9.20 7.22 -12.90
C ARG A 51 9.12 5.69 -12.88
N ARG A 52 7.92 5.13 -12.96
CA ARG A 52 7.73 3.67 -13.03
C ARG A 52 8.09 3.09 -14.39
N LEU A 53 7.83 3.84 -15.47
CA LEU A 53 8.21 3.45 -16.83
C LEU A 53 9.72 3.59 -17.05
N ASP A 54 10.35 4.63 -16.51
CA ASP A 54 11.79 4.85 -16.62
C ASP A 54 12.61 3.80 -15.84
N HIS A 55 12.02 3.21 -14.79
CA HIS A 55 12.66 2.22 -13.94
C HIS A 55 11.76 0.99 -13.76
N PRO A 56 11.53 0.19 -14.81
CA PRO A 56 10.65 -0.96 -14.75
C PRO A 56 11.23 -2.05 -13.85
N THR A 57 10.37 -2.68 -13.06
CA THR A 57 10.75 -3.88 -12.35
C THR A 57 10.83 -5.05 -13.32
N PRO A 58 11.96 -5.77 -13.45
CA PRO A 58 12.02 -6.95 -14.30
C PRO A 58 10.93 -7.97 -13.93
N ALA A 59 10.36 -8.62 -14.94
CA ALA A 59 9.25 -9.57 -14.75
C ALA A 59 9.55 -10.65 -13.70
N GLU A 60 10.77 -11.18 -13.70
CA GLU A 60 11.23 -12.17 -12.72
C GLU A 60 11.21 -11.60 -11.29
N GLY A 61 11.71 -10.37 -11.12
CA GLY A 61 11.70 -9.66 -9.82
C GLY A 61 10.28 -9.41 -9.33
N TYR A 62 9.38 -8.98 -10.22
CA TYR A 62 7.98 -8.78 -9.90
C TYR A 62 7.30 -10.08 -9.44
N LEU A 63 7.48 -11.18 -10.19
CA LEU A 63 6.92 -12.49 -9.85
C LEU A 63 7.46 -13.03 -8.52
N ALA A 64 8.76 -12.84 -8.26
CA ALA A 64 9.37 -13.25 -6.99
C ALA A 64 8.80 -12.45 -5.81
N GLN A 65 8.64 -11.13 -5.96
CA GLN A 65 8.02 -10.28 -4.93
C GLN A 65 6.55 -10.65 -4.68
N LEU A 66 5.78 -10.90 -5.74
CA LEU A 66 4.39 -11.31 -5.63
C LEU A 66 4.27 -12.66 -4.90
N ALA A 67 5.10 -13.65 -5.27
CA ALA A 67 5.14 -14.95 -4.62
C ALA A 67 5.50 -14.81 -3.12
N ALA A 68 6.49 -14.00 -2.80
CA ALA A 68 6.87 -13.70 -1.41
C ALA A 68 5.71 -13.06 -0.63
N ALA A 69 5.03 -12.07 -1.21
CA ALA A 69 3.90 -11.40 -0.58
C ALA A 69 2.72 -12.35 -0.30
N VAL A 70 2.42 -13.24 -1.25
CA VAL A 70 1.29 -14.20 -1.13
C VAL A 70 1.59 -15.31 -0.10
N THR A 71 2.84 -15.74 0.00
CA THR A 71 3.23 -16.84 0.90
C THR A 71 3.68 -16.37 2.28
N HIS A 72 3.94 -15.05 2.46
CA HIS A 72 4.44 -14.51 3.71
C HIS A 72 3.40 -14.63 4.84
N ASP A 73 3.80 -15.24 5.94
CA ASP A 73 3.04 -15.25 7.20
C ASP A 73 3.98 -14.98 8.40
N ALA A 74 3.83 -13.81 9.01
CA ALA A 74 4.54 -13.41 10.22
C ALA A 74 3.70 -13.57 11.49
N SER A 75 2.48 -14.10 11.40
CA SER A 75 1.49 -14.08 12.49
C SER A 75 2.00 -14.65 13.81
N SER A 76 2.78 -15.74 13.76
CA SER A 76 3.35 -16.38 14.96
C SER A 76 4.54 -15.64 15.56
N ARG A 77 5.08 -14.64 14.87
CA ARG A 77 6.27 -13.88 15.28
C ARG A 77 5.95 -12.48 15.78
N LEU A 78 4.76 -11.93 15.47
CA LEU A 78 4.38 -10.56 15.82
C LEU A 78 4.49 -10.29 17.31
N GLY A 79 4.07 -11.22 18.16
CA GLY A 79 4.19 -11.11 19.63
C GLY A 79 5.62 -11.10 20.17
N LYS A 80 6.62 -11.35 19.33
CA LYS A 80 8.07 -11.30 19.70
C LYS A 80 8.70 -9.94 19.40
N ILE A 81 8.00 -9.04 18.72
CA ILE A 81 8.52 -7.70 18.42
C ILE A 81 8.63 -6.91 19.72
N ARG A 82 9.81 -6.36 19.99
CA ARG A 82 10.12 -5.57 21.18
C ARG A 82 10.34 -4.09 20.87
N ALA A 83 10.56 -3.76 19.60
CA ALA A 83 10.72 -2.38 19.16
C ALA A 83 9.41 -1.61 19.34
N ARG A 84 9.49 -0.32 19.69
CA ARG A 84 8.36 0.60 19.56
C ARG A 84 7.83 0.50 18.12
N THR A 85 6.55 0.31 17.95
CA THR A 85 5.97 0.06 16.63
C THR A 85 4.81 1.01 16.37
N LEU A 86 4.88 1.72 15.25
CA LEU A 86 3.78 2.50 14.71
C LEU A 86 3.22 1.78 13.47
N VAL A 87 1.92 1.54 13.46
CA VAL A 87 1.17 1.01 12.33
C VAL A 87 0.28 2.14 11.80
N ILE A 88 0.54 2.60 10.56
CA ILE A 88 -0.27 3.65 9.91
C ILE A 88 -0.95 3.03 8.70
N THR A 89 -2.22 3.33 8.53
CA THR A 89 -3.03 2.85 7.41
C THR A 89 -4.07 3.89 7.01
N GLY A 90 -4.55 3.80 5.77
CA GLY A 90 -5.72 4.54 5.32
C GLY A 90 -6.95 3.62 5.28
N ASP A 91 -8.11 4.12 5.68
CA ASP A 91 -9.35 3.34 5.65
C ASP A 91 -9.97 3.23 4.25
N ALA A 92 -9.50 4.06 3.29
CA ALA A 92 -9.85 3.97 1.88
C ALA A 92 -8.83 3.15 1.05
N ASP A 93 -7.91 2.40 1.68
CA ASP A 93 -6.99 1.52 0.97
C ASP A 93 -7.75 0.37 0.29
N ARG A 94 -7.83 0.46 -1.05
CA ARG A 94 -8.51 -0.53 -1.90
C ARG A 94 -7.63 -1.74 -2.23
N LEU A 95 -6.32 -1.64 -1.98
CA LEU A 95 -5.34 -2.68 -2.29
C LEU A 95 -5.07 -3.58 -1.09
N VAL A 96 -4.74 -2.98 0.05
CA VAL A 96 -4.48 -3.70 1.30
C VAL A 96 -5.48 -3.23 2.36
N LYS A 97 -6.46 -4.05 2.64
CA LYS A 97 -7.53 -3.70 3.59
C LYS A 97 -6.97 -3.30 4.95
N TRP A 98 -7.43 -2.18 5.48
CA TRP A 98 -6.96 -1.58 6.74
C TRP A 98 -7.12 -2.50 7.96
N GLU A 99 -8.02 -3.50 7.89
CA GLU A 99 -8.19 -4.52 8.93
C GLU A 99 -6.94 -5.38 9.14
N ASN A 100 -6.03 -5.44 8.14
CA ASN A 100 -4.72 -6.06 8.33
C ASN A 100 -3.87 -5.26 9.32
N SER A 101 -3.92 -3.93 9.23
CA SER A 101 -3.21 -3.03 10.15
C SER A 101 -3.77 -3.13 11.59
N LEU A 102 -5.09 -3.24 11.73
CA LEU A 102 -5.73 -3.51 13.02
C LEU A 102 -5.23 -4.82 13.64
N ARG A 103 -5.11 -5.88 12.83
CA ARG A 103 -4.59 -7.18 13.29
C ARG A 103 -3.10 -7.13 13.66
N LEU A 104 -2.30 -6.36 12.91
CA LEU A 104 -0.89 -6.15 13.24
C LEU A 104 -0.76 -5.44 14.59
N ALA A 105 -1.43 -4.31 14.76
CA ALA A 105 -1.39 -3.54 15.99
C ALA A 105 -1.88 -4.33 17.20
N GLY A 106 -2.92 -5.15 17.02
CA GLY A 106 -3.45 -6.00 18.11
C GLY A 106 -2.56 -7.18 18.50
N ARG A 107 -1.52 -7.51 17.70
CA ARG A 107 -0.61 -8.63 17.97
C ARG A 107 0.80 -8.22 18.33
N ILE A 108 1.21 -7.01 17.97
CA ILE A 108 2.51 -6.47 18.33
C ILE A 108 2.38 -5.77 19.69
N PRO A 109 3.11 -6.22 20.72
CA PRO A 109 3.01 -5.63 22.06
C PRO A 109 3.34 -4.13 22.05
N GLY A 110 2.43 -3.31 22.56
CA GLY A 110 2.63 -1.85 22.66
C GLY A 110 2.60 -1.10 21.33
N ALA A 111 2.12 -1.71 20.24
CA ALA A 111 2.00 -1.01 18.97
C ALA A 111 0.94 0.09 19.02
N THR A 112 1.28 1.23 18.43
CA THR A 112 0.35 2.35 18.18
C THR A 112 -0.28 2.17 16.82
N LEU A 113 -1.61 2.27 16.70
CA LEU A 113 -2.33 2.26 15.44
C LEU A 113 -2.86 3.65 15.12
N VAL A 114 -2.56 4.14 13.92
CA VAL A 114 -3.12 5.36 13.35
C VAL A 114 -3.85 4.99 12.06
N VAL A 115 -5.14 5.32 12.02
CA VAL A 115 -5.97 5.18 10.81
C VAL A 115 -6.24 6.56 10.26
N LEU A 116 -5.83 6.84 9.03
CA LEU A 116 -6.06 8.10 8.35
C LEU A 116 -7.36 8.03 7.55
N PRO A 117 -8.39 8.80 7.93
CA PRO A 117 -9.68 8.77 7.26
C PRO A 117 -9.57 9.19 5.79
N GLY A 118 -10.19 8.43 4.90
CA GLY A 118 -10.20 8.68 3.46
C GLY A 118 -8.87 8.47 2.75
N ALA A 119 -7.81 8.09 3.47
CA ALA A 119 -6.49 7.93 2.87
C ALA A 119 -6.38 6.60 2.09
N PRO A 120 -5.77 6.63 0.88
CA PRO A 120 -5.63 5.47 0.01
C PRO A 120 -4.38 4.65 0.36
N HIS A 121 -4.06 3.65 -0.49
CA HIS A 121 -2.85 2.83 -0.35
C HIS A 121 -1.55 3.67 -0.32
N ARG A 122 -1.45 4.71 -1.14
CA ARG A 122 -0.30 5.62 -1.17
C ARG A 122 -0.50 6.83 -0.24
N LEU A 123 -1.03 6.61 0.94
CA LEU A 123 -1.28 7.64 1.94
C LEU A 123 -0.04 8.52 2.23
N PHE A 124 1.15 7.95 2.23
CA PHE A 124 2.42 8.67 2.43
C PHE A 124 2.76 9.67 1.31
N ALA A 125 2.14 9.53 0.12
CA ALA A 125 2.28 10.47 -0.98
C ALA A 125 1.10 11.44 -1.03
N GLU A 126 -0.12 10.93 -0.93
CA GLU A 126 -1.33 11.74 -1.08
C GLU A 126 -1.63 12.60 0.15
N THR A 127 -1.33 12.11 1.34
CA THR A 127 -1.54 12.79 2.63
C THR A 127 -0.22 12.97 3.39
N ALA A 128 0.85 13.37 2.68
CA ALA A 128 2.22 13.41 3.19
C ALA A 128 2.36 14.23 4.48
N ASP A 129 1.70 15.38 4.59
CA ASP A 129 1.80 16.25 5.76
C ASP A 129 1.27 15.56 7.02
N ILE A 130 0.10 14.92 6.92
CA ILE A 130 -0.51 14.19 8.04
C ILE A 130 0.31 12.95 8.37
N PHE A 131 0.73 12.19 7.35
CA PHE A 131 1.58 11.02 7.53
C PHE A 131 2.87 11.38 8.26
N ASN A 132 3.59 12.40 7.79
CA ASN A 132 4.85 12.85 8.40
C ASN A 132 4.64 13.36 9.83
N LEU A 133 3.55 14.07 10.10
CA LEU A 133 3.21 14.53 11.44
C LEU A 133 3.05 13.35 12.42
N GLU A 134 2.32 12.31 12.03
CA GLU A 134 2.11 11.13 12.87
C GLU A 134 3.42 10.34 13.10
N VAL A 135 4.27 10.24 12.08
CA VAL A 135 5.61 9.65 12.22
C VAL A 135 6.47 10.45 13.19
N LEU A 136 6.52 11.78 13.06
CA LEU A 136 7.30 12.65 13.94
C LEU A 136 6.82 12.59 15.38
N ARG A 137 5.50 12.57 15.61
CA ARG A 137 4.91 12.40 16.94
C ARG A 137 5.29 11.06 17.59
N PHE A 138 5.41 10.02 16.80
CA PHE A 138 5.81 8.70 17.30
C PHE A 138 7.30 8.65 17.63
N LEU A 139 8.15 9.38 16.90
CA LEU A 139 9.59 9.39 17.09
C LEU A 139 10.06 10.31 18.23
N SER A 140 9.27 11.31 18.58
CA SER A 140 9.52 12.19 19.73
C SER A 140 9.20 11.50 21.05
#